data_f62e1cbead1813bb4e56ba81b1813dd7
#
_entry.id   f62e1cbead1813bb4e56ba81b1813dd7
#
_cell.length_a   1.000
_cell.length_b   1.000
_cell.length_c   1.000
_cell.angle_alpha   90.00
_cell.angle_beta   90.00
_cell.angle_gamma   90.00
#
_symmetry.space_group_name_H-M   'P 1'
#
loop_
_entity.id
_entity.type
_entity.pdbx_description
1 polymer ?
#
loop_
_entity_poly.entity_id
_entity_poly.type
_entity_poly.pdbx_seq_one_letter_code
_entity_poly.pdbx_strand_id
1 'polypeptide(L)'
;MSKRPGQSSQKARSSQKVQSGQKVPSGPGGVREVTPELRARTARTFGLVILGFVAGIALMVAVLSAQGRALREYAVRVQAAVLATGPSVNVSYGQKCVDALPGALPSGVLDCDVQVAGGRVSVLMQLERERQFRLPARGAAE
;
A
#
# COMPACT_ATOMS: atom_id res chain seq x y z
N MET A 1 -46.96 18.07 3.22
CA MET A 1 -47.35 17.43 4.50
C MET A 1 -46.83 16.00 4.49
N SER A 2 -45.71 15.74 5.13
CA SER A 2 -45.16 14.38 5.29
C SER A 2 -44.61 14.24 6.71
N LYS A 3 -45.29 13.41 7.49
CA LYS A 3 -44.98 13.04 8.86
C LYS A 3 -43.77 12.13 8.93
N ARG A 4 -42.78 12.48 9.73
CA ARG A 4 -41.72 11.58 10.19
C ARG A 4 -42.19 10.80 11.42
N PRO A 5 -42.03 9.49 11.49
CA PRO A 5 -42.18 8.73 12.73
C PRO A 5 -40.84 8.64 13.50
N GLY A 6 -41.01 8.70 14.81
CA GLY A 6 -40.05 8.83 15.88
C GLY A 6 -39.00 7.75 16.00
N GLN A 7 -37.84 8.18 16.44
CA GLN A 7 -36.74 7.35 16.92
C GLN A 7 -36.94 7.05 18.40
N SER A 8 -37.16 5.78 18.70
CA SER A 8 -37.21 5.26 20.08
C SER A 8 -35.77 5.07 20.59
N SER A 9 -35.40 5.89 21.57
CA SER A 9 -34.16 5.73 22.35
C SER A 9 -34.25 4.50 23.24
N GLN A 10 -33.57 3.44 22.89
CA GLN A 10 -33.29 2.33 23.81
C GLN A 10 -31.99 2.62 24.58
N LYS A 11 -32.19 3.10 25.80
CA LYS A 11 -31.21 3.36 26.84
C LYS A 11 -30.82 2.02 27.50
N ALA A 12 -29.85 1.31 26.97
CA ALA A 12 -29.25 0.14 27.62
C ALA A 12 -28.34 0.62 28.77
N ARG A 13 -28.84 0.54 29.99
CA ARG A 13 -28.07 0.65 31.23
C ARG A 13 -27.31 -0.65 31.45
N SER A 14 -26.05 -0.69 31.08
CA SER A 14 -25.13 -1.69 31.57
C SER A 14 -24.68 -1.31 32.99
N SER A 15 -25.23 -1.99 33.95
CA SER A 15 -24.77 -1.93 35.35
C SER A 15 -23.40 -2.58 35.44
N GLN A 16 -22.35 -1.80 35.39
CA GLN A 16 -21.00 -2.21 35.70
C GLN A 16 -20.89 -2.37 37.22
N LYS A 17 -20.98 -3.61 37.65
CA LYS A 17 -20.76 -4.04 39.05
C LYS A 17 -19.28 -3.79 39.37
N VAL A 18 -19.04 -2.64 40.03
CA VAL A 18 -17.73 -2.31 40.59
C VAL A 18 -17.42 -3.33 41.69
N GLN A 19 -16.57 -4.29 41.42
CA GLN A 19 -15.93 -5.11 42.44
C GLN A 19 -14.83 -4.28 43.12
N SER A 20 -15.25 -3.47 44.10
CA SER A 20 -14.39 -2.89 45.11
C SER A 20 -14.00 -4.00 46.08
N GLY A 21 -12.73 -4.41 46.07
CA GLY A 21 -12.23 -5.42 47.02
C GLY A 21 -10.85 -5.94 46.72
N GLN A 22 -10.00 -5.22 46.04
CA GLN A 22 -8.59 -5.59 45.98
C GLN A 22 -7.81 -4.73 46.94
N LYS A 23 -7.72 -5.23 48.19
CA LYS A 23 -6.86 -4.73 49.26
C LYS A 23 -5.41 -4.81 48.75
N VAL A 24 -4.86 -3.67 48.34
CA VAL A 24 -3.45 -3.55 47.96
C VAL A 24 -2.64 -3.72 49.26
N PRO A 25 -1.81 -4.75 49.40
CA PRO A 25 -0.87 -4.80 50.51
C PRO A 25 0.25 -3.80 50.22
N SER A 26 0.19 -2.67 50.90
CA SER A 26 1.32 -1.73 50.98
C SER A 26 2.42 -2.36 51.83
N GLY A 27 3.29 -3.14 51.21
CA GLY A 27 4.52 -3.61 51.80
C GLY A 27 5.72 -2.88 51.19
N PRO A 28 6.74 -2.51 51.96
CA PRO A 28 7.88 -1.75 51.48
C PRO A 28 8.65 -2.59 50.43
N GLY A 29 8.86 -1.98 49.30
CA GLY A 29 9.77 -2.24 48.18
C GLY A 29 10.53 -3.56 48.08
N GLY A 30 9.87 -4.70 48.15
CA GLY A 30 10.48 -5.96 47.73
C GLY A 30 10.54 -6.02 46.22
N VAL A 31 11.73 -5.89 45.65
CA VAL A 31 11.97 -6.22 44.24
C VAL A 31 11.49 -7.66 44.04
N ARG A 32 10.36 -7.86 43.37
CA ARG A 32 9.88 -9.21 43.04
C ARG A 32 10.97 -9.89 42.22
N GLU A 33 11.67 -10.84 42.84
CA GLU A 33 12.61 -11.68 42.11
C GLU A 33 11.84 -12.40 41.00
N VAL A 34 12.11 -11.99 39.77
CA VAL A 34 11.51 -12.59 38.58
C VAL A 34 12.17 -13.94 38.39
N THR A 35 11.43 -15.02 38.68
CA THR A 35 11.93 -16.38 38.54
C THR A 35 12.46 -16.60 37.12
N PRO A 36 13.55 -17.37 36.95
CA PRO A 36 14.17 -17.64 35.66
C PRO A 36 13.21 -18.23 34.63
N GLU A 37 12.24 -19.02 35.10
CA GLU A 37 11.18 -19.62 34.26
C GLU A 37 10.24 -18.57 33.68
N LEU A 38 9.88 -17.55 34.46
CA LEU A 38 9.03 -16.44 33.98
C LEU A 38 9.75 -15.61 32.93
N ARG A 39 11.06 -15.38 33.12
CA ARG A 39 11.91 -14.70 32.13
C ARG A 39 11.98 -15.47 30.82
N ALA A 40 12.15 -16.79 30.89
CA ALA A 40 12.23 -17.64 29.70
C ALA A 40 10.91 -17.64 28.90
N ARG A 41 9.78 -17.72 29.59
CA ARG A 41 8.45 -17.65 28.94
C ARG A 41 8.22 -16.28 28.30
N THR A 42 8.49 -15.19 29.01
CA THR A 42 8.32 -13.83 28.50
C THR A 42 9.25 -13.58 27.31
N ALA A 43 10.50 -14.03 27.37
CA ALA A 43 11.44 -13.89 26.26
C ALA A 43 10.99 -14.66 25.01
N ARG A 44 10.44 -15.87 25.15
CA ARG A 44 9.89 -16.64 24.02
C ARG A 44 8.69 -15.95 23.40
N THR A 45 7.75 -15.49 24.23
CA THR A 45 6.57 -14.77 23.72
C THR A 45 6.96 -13.49 23.02
N PHE A 46 7.87 -12.72 23.61
CA PHE A 46 8.39 -11.50 23.02
C PHE A 46 9.13 -11.78 21.69
N GLY A 47 9.96 -12.83 21.67
CA GLY A 47 10.65 -13.26 20.44
C GLY A 47 9.67 -13.62 19.30
N LEU A 48 8.58 -14.35 19.62
CA LEU A 48 7.57 -14.70 18.63
C LEU A 48 6.82 -13.46 18.10
N VAL A 49 6.51 -12.50 18.96
CA VAL A 49 5.86 -11.24 18.56
C VAL A 49 6.77 -10.44 17.62
N ILE A 50 8.04 -10.29 17.98
CA ILE A 50 9.01 -9.59 17.14
C ILE A 50 9.19 -10.30 15.79
N LEU A 51 9.33 -11.63 15.81
CA LEU A 51 9.46 -12.43 14.60
C LEU A 51 8.24 -12.26 13.68
N GLY A 52 7.03 -12.31 14.24
CA GLY A 52 5.78 -12.09 13.50
C GLY A 52 5.71 -10.68 12.88
N PHE A 53 6.13 -9.68 13.64
CA PHE A 53 6.17 -8.29 13.16
C PHE A 53 7.16 -8.10 12.01
N VAL A 54 8.37 -8.63 12.15
CA VAL A 54 9.40 -8.57 11.10
C VAL A 54 8.95 -9.33 9.85
N ALA A 55 8.36 -10.51 10.00
CA ALA A 55 7.82 -11.29 8.89
C ALA A 55 6.68 -10.53 8.17
N GLY A 56 5.80 -9.87 8.91
CA GLY A 56 4.73 -9.04 8.36
C GLY A 56 5.25 -7.87 7.53
N ILE A 57 6.26 -7.16 8.05
CA ILE A 57 6.90 -6.06 7.30
C ILE A 57 7.58 -6.60 6.04
N ALA A 58 8.32 -7.70 6.14
CA ALA A 58 9.02 -8.29 4.99
C ALA A 58 8.03 -8.70 3.89
N LEU A 59 6.90 -9.31 4.26
CA LEU A 59 5.84 -9.66 3.31
C LEU A 59 5.24 -8.42 2.63
N MET A 60 4.93 -7.38 3.40
CA MET A 60 4.40 -6.13 2.86
C MET A 60 5.36 -5.48 1.88
N VAL A 61 6.64 -5.41 2.21
CA VAL A 61 7.69 -4.87 1.32
C VAL A 61 7.82 -5.71 0.05
N ALA A 62 7.77 -7.04 0.15
CA ALA A 62 7.85 -7.94 -0.99
C ALA A 62 6.68 -7.73 -1.97
N VAL A 63 5.44 -7.62 -1.46
CA VAL A 63 4.24 -7.37 -2.27
C VAL A 63 4.32 -6.02 -2.98
N LEU A 64 4.66 -4.95 -2.26
CA LEU A 64 4.78 -3.60 -2.83
C LEU A 64 5.91 -3.53 -3.88
N SER A 65 7.02 -4.21 -3.64
CA SER A 65 8.14 -4.28 -4.59
C SER A 65 7.77 -5.03 -5.87
N ALA A 66 7.00 -6.12 -5.76
CA ALA A 66 6.54 -6.88 -6.92
C ALA A 66 5.60 -6.06 -7.81
N GLN A 67 4.65 -5.33 -7.19
CA GLN A 67 3.74 -4.44 -7.93
C GLN A 67 4.51 -3.32 -8.65
N GLY A 68 5.47 -2.69 -7.98
CA GLY A 68 6.30 -1.64 -8.58
C GLY A 68 7.13 -2.12 -9.77
N ARG A 69 7.64 -3.36 -9.72
CA ARG A 69 8.37 -3.97 -10.85
C ARG A 69 7.44 -4.22 -12.04
N ALA A 70 6.27 -4.78 -11.82
CA ALA A 70 5.31 -5.05 -12.89
C ALA A 70 4.89 -3.78 -13.63
N LEU A 71 4.63 -2.69 -12.88
CA LEU A 71 4.31 -1.38 -13.47
C LEU A 71 5.47 -0.85 -14.33
N ARG A 72 6.69 -0.92 -13.80
CA ARG A 72 7.88 -0.44 -14.50
C ARG A 72 8.16 -1.26 -15.76
N GLU A 73 8.05 -2.58 -15.69
CA GLU A 73 8.24 -3.47 -16.83
C GLU A 73 7.20 -3.22 -17.93
N TYR A 74 5.95 -3.01 -17.55
CA TYR A 74 4.90 -2.66 -18.51
C TYR A 74 5.20 -1.31 -19.17
N ALA A 75 5.53 -0.27 -18.39
CA ALA A 75 5.88 1.06 -18.92
C ALA A 75 7.07 1.01 -19.89
N VAL A 76 8.10 0.23 -19.55
CA VAL A 76 9.28 0.07 -20.42
C VAL A 76 8.91 -0.62 -21.71
N ARG A 77 8.05 -1.66 -21.68
CA ARG A 77 7.58 -2.34 -22.90
C ARG A 77 6.77 -1.42 -23.80
N VAL A 78 5.84 -0.64 -23.21
CA VAL A 78 5.08 0.37 -23.96
C VAL A 78 6.01 1.41 -24.59
N GLN A 79 6.96 1.94 -23.82
CA GLN A 79 7.93 2.90 -24.31
C GLN A 79 8.77 2.33 -25.47
N ALA A 80 9.23 1.10 -25.34
CA ALA A 80 9.99 0.41 -26.39
C ALA A 80 9.15 0.18 -27.65
N ALA A 81 7.88 -0.21 -27.51
CA ALA A 81 6.97 -0.40 -28.63
C ALA A 81 6.76 0.91 -29.43
N VAL A 82 6.56 2.03 -28.73
CA VAL A 82 6.42 3.35 -29.39
C VAL A 82 7.73 3.80 -30.02
N LEU A 83 8.85 3.60 -29.37
CA LEU A 83 10.16 3.94 -29.95
C LEU A 83 10.48 3.11 -31.20
N ALA A 84 10.03 1.86 -31.26
CA ALA A 84 10.18 0.98 -32.42
C ALA A 84 9.41 1.48 -33.66
N THR A 85 8.34 2.27 -33.48
CA THR A 85 7.61 2.90 -34.59
C THR A 85 8.32 4.13 -35.18
N GLY A 86 9.46 4.54 -34.61
CA GLY A 86 10.25 5.67 -35.10
C GLY A 86 9.53 7.02 -34.99
N PRO A 87 9.19 7.49 -33.77
CA PRO A 87 8.44 8.74 -33.60
C PRO A 87 9.23 9.92 -34.15
N SER A 88 8.56 10.74 -34.98
CA SER A 88 9.16 11.94 -35.59
C SER A 88 9.53 12.95 -34.52
N VAL A 89 10.71 13.56 -34.65
CA VAL A 89 11.20 14.61 -33.74
C VAL A 89 10.39 15.91 -33.83
N ASN A 90 9.68 16.15 -34.94
CA ASN A 90 8.94 17.36 -35.16
C ASN A 90 7.47 17.30 -34.76
N VAL A 91 7.00 16.15 -34.26
CA VAL A 91 5.59 15.93 -33.90
C VAL A 91 5.46 15.65 -32.44
N SER A 92 4.48 16.27 -31.79
CA SER A 92 4.10 15.97 -30.42
C SER A 92 2.66 15.43 -30.43
N TYR A 93 2.46 14.24 -29.85
CA TYR A 93 1.15 13.63 -29.75
C TYR A 93 1.04 12.78 -28.48
N GLY A 94 -0.21 12.54 -28.07
CA GLY A 94 -0.53 11.61 -26.99
C GLY A 94 -1.35 10.47 -27.54
N GLN A 95 -1.13 9.26 -27.00
CA GLN A 95 -1.92 8.08 -27.31
C GLN A 95 -2.10 7.21 -26.06
N LYS A 96 -3.11 6.36 -26.05
CA LYS A 96 -3.29 5.43 -24.95
C LYS A 96 -2.26 4.27 -25.03
N CYS A 97 -1.84 3.77 -23.88
CA CYS A 97 -0.89 2.66 -23.85
C CYS A 97 -1.41 1.41 -24.56
N VAL A 98 -2.72 1.16 -24.51
CA VAL A 98 -3.37 0.03 -25.20
C VAL A 98 -3.29 0.11 -26.72
N ASP A 99 -3.18 1.31 -27.28
CA ASP A 99 -3.00 1.51 -28.73
C ASP A 99 -1.56 1.18 -29.15
N ALA A 100 -0.60 1.45 -28.26
CA ALA A 100 0.81 1.18 -28.52
C ALA A 100 1.19 -0.29 -28.23
N LEU A 101 0.59 -0.88 -27.20
CA LEU A 101 0.81 -2.25 -26.79
C LEU A 101 -0.54 -2.89 -26.44
N PRO A 102 -1.19 -3.60 -27.38
CA PRO A 102 -2.46 -4.27 -27.14
C PRO A 102 -2.33 -5.28 -25.99
N GLY A 103 -3.22 -5.20 -25.01
CA GLY A 103 -3.24 -6.09 -23.86
C GLY A 103 -3.95 -5.49 -22.66
N ALA A 104 -4.05 -6.27 -21.58
CA ALA A 104 -4.61 -5.80 -20.34
C ALA A 104 -3.62 -4.90 -19.58
N LEU A 105 -4.14 -3.84 -18.99
CA LEU A 105 -3.37 -2.98 -18.08
C LEU A 105 -2.96 -3.78 -16.84
N PRO A 106 -1.81 -3.49 -16.23
CA PRO A 106 -1.43 -4.06 -14.96
C PRO A 106 -2.46 -3.77 -13.87
N SER A 107 -2.61 -4.66 -12.90
CA SER A 107 -3.54 -4.48 -11.78
C SER A 107 -3.25 -3.18 -11.01
N GLY A 108 -4.31 -2.42 -10.70
CA GLY A 108 -4.22 -1.13 -10.00
C GLY A 108 -3.90 0.07 -10.89
N VAL A 109 -3.80 -0.09 -12.22
CA VAL A 109 -3.70 1.01 -13.18
C VAL A 109 -5.11 1.32 -13.70
N LEU A 110 -5.54 2.57 -13.53
CA LEU A 110 -6.83 3.06 -14.00
C LEU A 110 -6.75 3.60 -15.43
N ASP A 111 -5.66 4.31 -15.73
CA ASP A 111 -5.42 4.90 -17.04
C ASP A 111 -3.93 4.93 -17.36
N CYS A 112 -3.59 4.92 -18.64
CA CYS A 112 -2.21 4.94 -19.11
C CYS A 112 -2.13 5.73 -20.41
N ASP A 113 -1.33 6.82 -20.37
CA ASP A 113 -1.08 7.70 -21.48
C ASP A 113 0.40 7.71 -21.88
N VAL A 114 0.64 7.64 -23.15
CA VAL A 114 1.97 7.85 -23.75
C VAL A 114 2.03 9.24 -24.34
N GLN A 115 3.05 9.99 -24.00
CA GLN A 115 3.34 11.30 -24.58
C GLN A 115 4.63 11.24 -25.39
N VAL A 116 4.52 11.61 -26.64
CA VAL A 116 5.65 11.73 -27.56
C VAL A 116 5.89 13.22 -27.81
N ALA A 117 7.09 13.68 -27.58
CA ALA A 117 7.50 15.05 -27.84
C ALA A 117 9.00 15.10 -28.20
N GLY A 118 9.32 15.71 -29.34
CA GLY A 118 10.71 15.85 -29.79
C GLY A 118 11.44 14.51 -29.98
N GLY A 119 10.76 13.49 -30.46
CA GLY A 119 11.32 12.15 -30.62
C GLY A 119 11.54 11.39 -29.30
N ARG A 120 11.11 11.95 -28.17
CA ARG A 120 11.21 11.32 -26.86
C ARG A 120 9.82 10.82 -26.41
N VAL A 121 9.82 9.66 -25.79
CA VAL A 121 8.61 8.99 -25.34
C VAL A 121 8.61 8.94 -23.82
N SER A 122 7.55 9.45 -23.19
CA SER A 122 7.29 9.33 -21.75
C SER A 122 5.97 8.60 -21.53
N VAL A 123 5.87 7.83 -20.47
CA VAL A 123 4.66 7.08 -20.11
C VAL A 123 4.16 7.59 -18.76
N LEU A 124 2.87 7.91 -18.70
CA LEU A 124 2.17 8.35 -17.51
C LEU A 124 1.06 7.36 -17.20
N MET A 125 1.08 6.77 -16.02
CA MET A 125 0.04 5.88 -15.54
C MET A 125 -0.66 6.48 -14.33
N GLN A 126 -1.98 6.45 -14.36
CA GLN A 126 -2.81 6.80 -13.22
C GLN A 126 -3.14 5.52 -12.44
N LEU A 127 -2.79 5.52 -11.17
CA LEU A 127 -3.03 4.42 -10.26
C LEU A 127 -4.23 4.72 -9.36
N GLU A 128 -4.80 3.69 -8.77
CA GLU A 128 -5.78 3.86 -7.71
C GLU A 128 -5.28 4.80 -6.60
N ARG A 129 -6.22 5.52 -5.95
CA ARG A 129 -5.96 6.51 -4.88
C ARG A 129 -5.15 7.72 -5.34
N GLU A 130 -5.42 8.23 -6.55
CA GLU A 130 -4.82 9.48 -7.09
C GLU A 130 -3.29 9.47 -7.20
N ARG A 131 -2.66 8.29 -7.16
CA ARG A 131 -1.23 8.16 -7.36
C ARG A 131 -0.90 8.11 -8.85
N GLN A 132 0.21 8.74 -9.22
CA GLN A 132 0.71 8.74 -10.59
C GLN A 132 2.10 8.09 -10.62
N PHE A 133 2.30 7.26 -11.62
CA PHE A 133 3.60 6.71 -11.96
C PHE A 133 4.04 7.30 -13.31
N ARG A 134 5.19 7.96 -13.33
CA ARG A 134 5.75 8.53 -14.55
C ARG A 134 7.08 7.87 -14.87
N LEU A 135 7.16 7.28 -16.05
CA LEU A 135 8.45 6.87 -16.61
C LEU A 135 9.05 8.07 -17.36
N PRO A 136 10.32 8.45 -17.07
CA PRO A 136 10.96 9.58 -17.72
C PRO A 136 11.08 9.38 -19.22
N ALA A 137 11.11 10.49 -19.94
CA ALA A 137 11.21 10.49 -21.38
C ALA A 137 12.54 9.88 -21.84
N ARG A 138 12.47 8.93 -22.77
CA ARG A 138 13.60 8.30 -23.42
C ARG A 138 13.53 8.57 -24.93
N GLY A 139 14.64 8.97 -25.54
CA GLY A 139 14.78 9.05 -26.99
C GLY A 139 15.09 7.69 -27.61
N ALA A 140 14.95 7.58 -28.92
CA ALA A 140 15.61 6.51 -29.66
C ALA A 140 17.11 6.60 -29.34
N ALA A 141 17.72 5.47 -28.97
CA ALA A 141 19.16 5.45 -28.73
C ALA A 141 19.88 5.88 -30.01
N GLU A 142 20.67 6.95 -29.90
CA GLU A 142 21.67 7.26 -30.91
C GLU A 142 22.73 6.16 -30.94
#